data_308e9831d73e42b086a9c40d293095cc
#
_entry.id   308e9831d73e42b086a9c40d293095cc
#
_cell.length_a   1.000
_cell.length_b   1.000
_cell.length_c   1.000
_cell.angle_alpha   90.00
_cell.angle_beta   90.00
_cell.angle_gamma   90.00
#
_symmetry.space_group_name_H-M   'P 1'
#
loop_
_entity.id
_entity.type
_entity.pdbx_description
1 polymer ?
#
loop_
_entity_poly.entity_id
_entity_poly.type
_entity_poly.pdbx_seq_one_letter_code
_entity_poly.pdbx_strand_id
1 'polypeptide(L)'
;MTTPDANDAETDFWGDEVDPDELPAALGAVLDADRGSLPFALLHGEALVAVAAWGLGESGVTPVDLGTEWAGLVESGEPVVLHDCLCPMTPAAFIADCLREAVRRDAVVVGVRPVTDTVKTAVPGGSGPSEIGDGPDRDDLLVITSPVVLPAAVVAALDVLPSDDVATLVAALAERFPVVTRLAPPEGRRVASLEDVTVLEALTAP
;
A
#
# COMPACT_ATOMS: atom_id res chain seq x y z
N MET A 1 -63.90 10.78 31.52
CA MET A 1 -63.27 11.62 30.52
C MET A 1 -61.78 11.51 30.81
N THR A 2 -61.22 10.46 30.26
CA THR A 2 -59.81 10.00 30.55
C THR A 2 -58.93 10.38 29.36
N THR A 3 -57.97 11.22 29.60
CA THR A 3 -56.91 11.59 28.62
C THR A 3 -56.02 10.41 28.36
N PRO A 4 -55.63 10.10 27.12
CA PRO A 4 -54.62 9.12 26.86
C PRO A 4 -53.22 9.74 27.04
N ASP A 5 -52.41 9.00 27.77
CA ASP A 5 -50.96 9.20 27.93
C ASP A 5 -50.27 9.15 26.57
N ALA A 6 -49.50 10.20 26.29
CA ALA A 6 -48.51 10.20 25.23
C ALA A 6 -47.29 9.47 25.79
N ASN A 7 -47.14 8.21 25.43
CA ASN A 7 -45.91 7.48 25.74
C ASN A 7 -44.91 7.72 24.63
N ASP A 8 -43.84 8.33 25.05
CA ASP A 8 -42.64 8.69 24.32
C ASP A 8 -42.08 7.52 23.51
N ALA A 9 -42.01 7.70 22.22
CA ALA A 9 -41.10 6.97 21.38
C ALA A 9 -39.70 7.62 21.51
N GLU A 10 -38.95 7.21 22.53
CA GLU A 10 -37.49 7.37 22.52
C GLU A 10 -36.96 6.50 21.39
N THR A 11 -36.75 7.14 20.24
CA THR A 11 -35.90 6.61 19.19
C THR A 11 -34.46 6.60 19.75
N ASP A 12 -33.99 5.41 20.10
CA ASP A 12 -32.59 5.15 20.37
C ASP A 12 -31.78 5.52 19.13
N PHE A 13 -31.29 6.74 19.11
CA PHE A 13 -30.33 7.24 18.15
C PHE A 13 -28.93 6.88 18.69
N TRP A 14 -28.63 5.57 18.79
CA TRP A 14 -27.29 5.07 18.88
C TRP A 14 -26.71 5.08 17.45
N GLY A 15 -26.26 6.24 17.00
CA GLY A 15 -25.29 6.29 15.94
C GLY A 15 -24.06 5.53 16.44
N ASP A 16 -23.65 4.47 15.75
CA ASP A 16 -22.37 3.83 15.96
C ASP A 16 -21.29 4.92 15.85
N GLU A 17 -20.85 5.45 16.98
CA GLU A 17 -19.62 6.22 17.05
C GLU A 17 -18.50 5.23 16.72
N VAL A 18 -18.08 5.23 15.45
CA VAL A 18 -16.94 4.47 15.00
C VAL A 18 -15.75 4.96 15.82
N ASP A 19 -15.18 4.09 16.62
CA ASP A 19 -13.96 4.38 17.39
C ASP A 19 -12.89 4.81 16.40
N PRO A 20 -12.35 6.03 16.48
CA PRO A 20 -11.33 6.51 15.56
C PRO A 20 -10.04 5.67 15.59
N ASP A 21 -9.84 4.87 16.64
CA ASP A 21 -8.70 3.96 16.81
C ASP A 21 -8.99 2.55 16.30
N GLU A 22 -10.26 2.20 16.01
CA GLU A 22 -10.64 0.92 15.42
C GLU A 22 -10.08 0.82 14.00
N LEU A 23 -9.47 -0.32 13.67
CA LEU A 23 -9.01 -0.58 12.32
C LEU A 23 -10.22 -0.90 11.44
N PRO A 24 -10.44 -0.16 10.33
CA PRO A 24 -11.50 -0.51 9.39
C PRO A 24 -11.29 -1.92 8.82
N ALA A 25 -12.38 -2.68 8.64
CA ALA A 25 -12.31 -3.91 7.88
C ALA A 25 -11.78 -3.63 6.48
N ALA A 26 -10.86 -4.48 5.99
CA ALA A 26 -10.24 -4.30 4.69
C ALA A 26 -9.76 -5.65 4.14
N LEU A 27 -9.73 -5.77 2.83
CA LEU A 27 -9.09 -6.88 2.12
C LEU A 27 -7.66 -6.52 1.76
N GLY A 28 -6.78 -7.53 1.65
CA GLY A 28 -5.39 -7.27 1.29
C GLY A 28 -4.78 -8.37 0.44
N ALA A 29 -4.00 -7.97 -0.56
CA ALA A 29 -3.29 -8.87 -1.45
C ALA A 29 -1.80 -8.52 -1.52
N VAL A 30 -0.97 -9.57 -1.61
CA VAL A 30 0.47 -9.42 -1.85
C VAL A 30 0.72 -9.42 -3.35
N LEU A 31 1.37 -8.37 -3.87
CA LEU A 31 1.79 -8.27 -5.26
C LEU A 31 3.13 -8.98 -5.44
N ASP A 32 3.15 -10.09 -6.18
CA ASP A 32 4.36 -10.90 -6.44
C ASP A 32 4.61 -11.14 -7.93
N ALA A 33 3.66 -10.79 -8.80
CA ALA A 33 3.77 -10.98 -10.25
C ALA A 33 4.93 -10.16 -10.85
N ASP A 34 5.54 -10.70 -11.90
CA ASP A 34 6.61 -10.06 -12.69
C ASP A 34 7.86 -9.60 -11.91
N ARG A 35 8.12 -10.20 -10.74
CA ARG A 35 9.28 -9.92 -9.87
C ARG A 35 10.45 -10.91 -10.09
N GLY A 36 10.37 -11.80 -11.09
CA GLY A 36 11.35 -12.85 -11.32
C GLY A 36 11.45 -13.81 -10.14
N SER A 37 12.69 -14.18 -9.76
CA SER A 37 12.92 -15.10 -8.63
C SER A 37 13.13 -14.38 -7.28
N LEU A 38 13.20 -13.06 -7.26
CA LEU A 38 13.49 -12.30 -6.04
C LEU A 38 12.47 -12.52 -4.91
N PRO A 39 11.15 -12.68 -5.16
CA PRO A 39 10.17 -13.00 -4.12
C PRO A 39 10.47 -14.27 -3.31
N PHE A 40 11.25 -15.18 -3.88
CA PHE A 40 11.66 -16.45 -3.25
C PHE A 40 13.03 -16.40 -2.58
N ALA A 41 13.72 -15.24 -2.61
CA ALA A 41 14.94 -15.03 -1.84
C ALA A 41 14.60 -15.10 -0.34
N LEU A 42 15.58 -15.58 0.46
CA LEU A 42 15.38 -15.77 1.88
C LEU A 42 15.81 -14.53 2.68
N LEU A 43 14.96 -14.10 3.58
CA LEU A 43 15.18 -13.07 4.58
C LEU A 43 14.92 -13.73 5.96
N HIS A 44 15.91 -13.77 6.84
CA HIS A 44 15.81 -14.48 8.12
C HIS A 44 15.36 -15.95 7.98
N GLY A 45 15.67 -16.59 6.84
CA GLY A 45 15.33 -17.98 6.55
C GLY A 45 13.96 -18.20 5.90
N GLU A 46 13.18 -17.13 5.65
CA GLU A 46 11.84 -17.21 5.05
C GLU A 46 11.80 -16.46 3.71
N ALA A 47 10.97 -16.91 2.77
CA ALA A 47 10.81 -16.25 1.48
C ALA A 47 10.22 -14.84 1.63
N LEU A 48 10.69 -13.86 0.86
CA LEU A 48 10.20 -12.46 0.93
C LEU A 48 8.67 -12.40 0.80
N VAL A 49 8.09 -13.16 -0.12
CA VAL A 49 6.64 -13.20 -0.33
C VAL A 49 5.89 -13.71 0.92
N ALA A 50 6.46 -14.67 1.64
CA ALA A 50 5.86 -15.20 2.87
C ALA A 50 5.95 -14.16 4.00
N VAL A 51 7.11 -13.50 4.15
CA VAL A 51 7.31 -12.44 5.14
C VAL A 51 6.33 -11.29 4.90
N ALA A 52 6.17 -10.87 3.63
CA ALA A 52 5.21 -9.83 3.26
C ALA A 52 3.76 -10.24 3.57
N ALA A 53 3.39 -11.50 3.28
CA ALA A 53 2.05 -12.01 3.58
C ALA A 53 1.77 -12.03 5.09
N TRP A 54 2.75 -12.38 5.92
CA TRP A 54 2.62 -12.33 7.38
C TRP A 54 2.44 -10.90 7.89
N GLY A 55 3.28 -9.96 7.42
CA GLY A 55 3.16 -8.55 7.79
C GLY A 55 1.80 -7.94 7.41
N LEU A 56 1.27 -8.34 6.24
CA LEU A 56 -0.08 -7.94 5.82
C LEU A 56 -1.16 -8.51 6.76
N GLY A 57 -1.09 -9.81 7.09
CA GLY A 57 -2.04 -10.44 8.01
C GLY A 57 -1.97 -9.87 9.43
N GLU A 58 -0.76 -9.60 9.95
CA GLU A 58 -0.55 -9.00 11.26
C GLU A 58 -1.07 -7.56 11.35
N SER A 59 -1.24 -6.87 10.23
CA SER A 59 -1.83 -5.53 10.19
C SER A 59 -3.32 -5.48 10.47
N GLY A 60 -3.99 -6.64 10.60
CA GLY A 60 -5.43 -6.76 10.81
C GLY A 60 -6.26 -6.75 9.52
N VAL A 61 -5.59 -6.73 8.36
CA VAL A 61 -6.23 -6.84 7.05
C VAL A 61 -6.54 -8.29 6.74
N THR A 62 -7.70 -8.59 6.14
CA THR A 62 -8.08 -9.95 5.70
C THR A 62 -7.37 -10.29 4.40
N PRO A 63 -6.42 -11.25 4.39
CA PRO A 63 -5.69 -11.61 3.18
C PRO A 63 -6.63 -12.25 2.14
N VAL A 64 -6.47 -11.87 0.88
CA VAL A 64 -7.12 -12.49 -0.27
C VAL A 64 -6.07 -12.93 -1.28
N ASP A 65 -6.42 -13.95 -2.08
CA ASP A 65 -5.59 -14.40 -3.19
C ASP A 65 -5.64 -13.37 -4.34
N LEU A 66 -4.52 -13.13 -5.03
CA LEU A 66 -4.48 -12.33 -6.25
C LEU A 66 -5.35 -12.90 -7.38
N GLY A 67 -5.70 -14.20 -7.32
CA GLY A 67 -6.67 -14.83 -8.19
C GLY A 67 -8.13 -14.45 -7.92
N THR A 68 -8.41 -13.68 -6.85
CA THR A 68 -9.74 -13.16 -6.55
C THR A 68 -10.17 -12.20 -7.66
N GLU A 69 -11.30 -12.48 -8.29
CA GLU A 69 -11.83 -11.61 -9.33
C GLU A 69 -12.12 -10.20 -8.76
N TRP A 70 -11.78 -9.17 -9.52
CA TRP A 70 -11.98 -7.78 -9.10
C TRP A 70 -13.44 -7.49 -8.68
N ALA A 71 -14.39 -8.11 -9.36
CA ALA A 71 -15.81 -8.01 -9.02
C ALA A 71 -16.10 -8.44 -7.57
N GLY A 72 -15.41 -9.47 -7.06
CA GLY A 72 -15.57 -9.91 -5.67
C GLY A 72 -15.02 -8.89 -4.67
N LEU A 73 -13.94 -8.18 -5.02
CA LEU A 73 -13.43 -7.08 -4.20
C LEU A 73 -14.39 -5.89 -4.18
N VAL A 74 -15.02 -5.58 -5.34
CA VAL A 74 -16.05 -4.54 -5.43
C VAL A 74 -17.28 -4.90 -4.60
N GLU A 75 -17.74 -6.16 -4.67
CA GLU A 75 -18.91 -6.64 -3.92
C GLU A 75 -18.70 -6.61 -2.40
N SER A 76 -17.48 -6.75 -1.91
CA SER A 76 -17.19 -6.65 -0.48
C SER A 76 -17.50 -5.26 0.08
N GLY A 77 -17.38 -4.21 -0.73
CA GLY A 77 -17.52 -2.83 -0.29
C GLY A 77 -16.42 -2.36 0.66
N GLU A 78 -15.33 -3.14 0.78
CA GLU A 78 -14.22 -2.85 1.68
C GLU A 78 -13.06 -2.16 0.94
N PRO A 79 -12.23 -1.38 1.65
CA PRO A 79 -10.93 -0.94 1.16
C PRO A 79 -10.03 -2.12 0.79
N VAL A 80 -9.12 -1.91 -0.16
CA VAL A 80 -8.13 -2.93 -0.57
C VAL A 80 -6.72 -2.43 -0.30
N VAL A 81 -5.94 -3.24 0.41
CA VAL A 81 -4.52 -3.01 0.70
C VAL A 81 -3.67 -3.88 -0.23
N LEU A 82 -2.87 -3.24 -1.06
CA LEU A 82 -1.93 -3.91 -1.95
C LEU A 82 -0.53 -3.80 -1.34
N HIS A 83 0.11 -4.94 -1.11
CA HIS A 83 1.42 -5.02 -0.47
C HIS A 83 2.45 -5.66 -1.41
N ASP A 84 3.48 -4.91 -1.81
CA ASP A 84 4.55 -5.44 -2.67
C ASP A 84 5.43 -6.41 -1.86
N CYS A 85 5.56 -7.66 -2.32
CA CYS A 85 6.44 -8.66 -1.71
C CYS A 85 7.91 -8.23 -1.63
N LEU A 86 8.31 -7.24 -2.42
CA LEU A 86 9.65 -6.65 -2.36
C LEU A 86 9.80 -5.57 -1.27
N CYS A 87 8.75 -5.33 -0.47
CA CYS A 87 8.80 -4.53 0.77
C CYS A 87 8.50 -5.42 1.99
N PRO A 88 9.18 -6.58 2.18
CA PRO A 88 8.74 -7.65 3.07
C PRO A 88 8.68 -7.24 4.54
N MET A 89 9.52 -6.30 4.97
CA MET A 89 9.62 -5.86 6.37
C MET A 89 8.84 -4.56 6.64
N THR A 90 7.87 -4.22 5.79
CA THR A 90 6.96 -3.11 6.10
C THR A 90 6.21 -3.41 7.39
N PRO A 91 6.35 -2.58 8.45
CA PRO A 91 5.70 -2.86 9.72
C PRO A 91 4.18 -2.92 9.60
N ALA A 92 3.57 -3.91 10.24
CA ALA A 92 2.13 -4.10 10.28
C ALA A 92 1.39 -2.84 10.79
N ALA A 93 1.93 -2.17 11.80
CA ALA A 93 1.39 -0.91 12.31
C ALA A 93 1.38 0.20 11.25
N PHE A 94 2.41 0.29 10.41
CA PHE A 94 2.45 1.26 9.32
C PHE A 94 1.41 0.97 8.24
N ILE A 95 1.17 -0.32 7.91
CA ILE A 95 0.11 -0.74 6.98
C ILE A 95 -1.25 -0.32 7.55
N ALA A 96 -1.51 -0.62 8.83
CA ALA A 96 -2.74 -0.24 9.52
C ALA A 96 -2.96 1.29 9.54
N ASP A 97 -1.91 2.08 9.77
CA ASP A 97 -1.98 3.54 9.74
C ASP A 97 -2.29 4.08 8.35
N CYS A 98 -1.71 3.47 7.30
CA CYS A 98 -2.03 3.82 5.91
C CYS A 98 -3.50 3.51 5.59
N LEU A 99 -4.04 2.40 6.10
CA LEU A 99 -5.45 2.03 5.93
C LEU A 99 -6.37 3.06 6.60
N ARG A 100 -6.12 3.40 7.87
CA ARG A 100 -6.90 4.44 8.57
C ARG A 100 -6.87 5.76 7.82
N GLU A 101 -5.71 6.16 7.33
CA GLU A 101 -5.53 7.40 6.58
C GLU A 101 -6.32 7.39 5.27
N ALA A 102 -6.31 6.27 4.53
CA ALA A 102 -7.03 6.12 3.27
C ALA A 102 -8.55 6.24 3.46
N VAL A 103 -9.09 5.57 4.47
CA VAL A 103 -10.52 5.63 4.80
C VAL A 103 -10.90 7.02 5.29
N ARG A 104 -10.11 7.63 6.19
CA ARG A 104 -10.38 8.96 6.73
C ARG A 104 -10.39 10.05 5.66
N ARG A 105 -9.52 9.95 4.63
CA ARG A 105 -9.39 10.96 3.58
C ARG A 105 -10.20 10.65 2.32
N ASP A 106 -10.72 9.45 2.21
CA ASP A 106 -11.29 8.92 0.96
C ASP A 106 -10.33 9.13 -0.23
N ALA A 107 -9.05 8.78 -0.02
CA ALA A 107 -7.97 8.97 -0.97
C ALA A 107 -7.05 7.74 -1.00
N VAL A 108 -6.43 7.50 -2.16
CA VAL A 108 -5.38 6.48 -2.27
C VAL A 108 -4.21 6.87 -1.38
N VAL A 109 -3.74 5.95 -0.53
CA VAL A 109 -2.56 6.17 0.30
C VAL A 109 -1.43 5.27 -0.17
N VAL A 110 -0.25 5.86 -0.34
CA VAL A 110 0.95 5.19 -0.86
C VAL A 110 2.11 5.35 0.10
N GLY A 111 2.71 4.23 0.49
CA GLY A 111 3.97 4.22 1.20
C GLY A 111 5.11 4.72 0.30
N VAL A 112 5.94 5.64 0.79
CA VAL A 112 7.05 6.20 0.03
C VAL A 112 8.30 6.36 0.88
N ARG A 113 9.45 6.47 0.25
CA ARG A 113 10.71 6.86 0.88
C ARG A 113 11.44 7.90 0.04
N PRO A 114 12.22 8.80 0.66
CA PRO A 114 13.05 9.73 -0.09
C PRO A 114 14.12 8.98 -0.89
N VAL A 115 14.47 9.52 -2.06
CA VAL A 115 15.63 9.05 -2.83
C VAL A 115 16.91 9.52 -2.13
N THR A 116 17.78 8.59 -1.76
CA THR A 116 19.06 8.89 -1.09
C THR A 116 20.22 9.01 -2.07
N ASP A 117 20.09 8.41 -3.25
CA ASP A 117 21.14 8.42 -4.28
C ASP A 117 21.10 9.70 -5.11
N THR A 118 22.25 10.03 -5.73
CA THR A 118 22.32 11.13 -6.70
C THR A 118 21.71 10.67 -8.02
N VAL A 119 20.66 11.34 -8.47
CA VAL A 119 19.98 11.08 -9.74
C VAL A 119 20.43 12.10 -10.78
N LYS A 120 20.83 11.63 -11.96
CA LYS A 120 21.20 12.45 -13.12
C LYS A 120 20.54 11.88 -14.37
N THR A 121 20.20 12.76 -15.31
CA THR A 121 19.68 12.30 -16.60
C THR A 121 20.83 11.85 -17.50
N ALA A 122 20.63 10.75 -18.23
CA ALA A 122 21.52 10.35 -19.30
C ALA A 122 21.04 11.02 -20.61
N VAL A 123 21.87 11.85 -21.21
CA VAL A 123 21.61 12.46 -22.51
C VAL A 123 22.27 11.59 -23.58
N PRO A 124 21.50 10.97 -24.49
CA PRO A 124 22.09 10.11 -25.53
C PRO A 124 23.06 10.89 -26.41
N GLY A 125 24.32 10.43 -26.52
CA GLY A 125 25.37 11.03 -27.34
C GLY A 125 25.34 10.59 -28.82
N GLY A 126 24.19 10.26 -29.39
CA GLY A 126 24.07 9.73 -30.75
C GLY A 126 24.73 8.36 -30.88
N SER A 127 25.82 8.22 -31.66
CA SER A 127 26.60 6.99 -31.78
C SER A 127 27.75 6.90 -30.77
N GLY A 128 27.88 7.87 -29.87
CA GLY A 128 28.90 7.96 -28.81
C GLY A 128 28.35 7.61 -27.42
N PRO A 129 29.20 7.74 -26.38
CA PRO A 129 28.77 7.56 -24.99
C PRO A 129 27.71 8.62 -24.61
N SER A 130 26.83 8.27 -23.69
CA SER A 130 25.87 9.22 -23.12
C SER A 130 26.59 10.26 -22.25
N GLU A 131 26.13 11.51 -22.34
CA GLU A 131 26.57 12.58 -21.46
C GLU A 131 25.72 12.65 -20.20
N ILE A 132 26.28 13.14 -19.10
CA ILE A 132 25.54 13.39 -17.88
C ILE A 132 24.89 14.77 -17.98
N GLY A 133 23.59 14.79 -18.04
CA GLY A 133 22.80 16.02 -17.98
C GLY A 133 22.36 16.38 -16.56
N ASP A 134 21.75 17.54 -16.42
CA ASP A 134 21.08 17.91 -15.20
C ASP A 134 19.91 16.97 -14.94
N GLY A 135 19.80 16.46 -13.72
CA GLY A 135 18.68 15.61 -13.28
C GLY A 135 17.72 16.40 -12.40
N PRO A 136 16.55 15.82 -12.10
CA PRO A 136 15.65 16.36 -11.09
C PRO A 136 16.37 16.47 -9.74
N ASP A 137 15.92 17.41 -8.90
CA ASP A 137 16.39 17.44 -7.53
C ASP A 137 15.91 16.16 -6.83
N ARG A 138 16.85 15.45 -6.18
CA ARG A 138 16.51 14.22 -5.46
C ARG A 138 15.50 14.46 -4.32
N ASP A 139 15.46 15.69 -3.78
CA ASP A 139 14.55 16.07 -2.71
C ASP A 139 13.09 16.13 -3.22
N ASP A 140 12.89 16.23 -4.54
CA ASP A 140 11.58 16.13 -5.22
C ASP A 140 11.22 14.69 -5.64
N LEU A 141 12.12 13.73 -5.42
CA LEU A 141 11.93 12.34 -5.84
C LEU A 141 11.59 11.43 -4.66
N LEU A 142 10.62 10.56 -4.90
CA LEU A 142 10.19 9.54 -3.95
C LEU A 142 10.31 8.14 -4.56
N VAL A 143 10.81 7.21 -3.77
CA VAL A 143 10.72 5.77 -4.08
C VAL A 143 9.38 5.28 -3.57
N ILE A 144 8.57 4.70 -4.44
CA ILE A 144 7.33 4.05 -4.03
C ILE A 144 7.68 2.74 -3.31
N THR A 145 7.05 2.56 -2.16
CA THR A 145 7.16 1.35 -1.33
C THR A 145 5.76 0.78 -1.07
N SER A 146 5.61 0.01 -0.03
CA SER A 146 4.32 -0.52 0.42
C SER A 146 3.82 0.19 1.68
N PRO A 147 2.49 0.15 1.91
CA PRO A 147 1.43 -0.37 1.04
C PRO A 147 0.95 0.65 0.00
N VAL A 148 0.12 0.19 -0.96
CA VAL A 148 -0.82 1.03 -1.71
C VAL A 148 -2.22 0.68 -1.23
N VAL A 149 -2.93 1.64 -0.66
CA VAL A 149 -4.26 1.43 -0.09
C VAL A 149 -5.30 2.14 -0.94
N LEU A 150 -6.29 1.39 -1.39
CA LEU A 150 -7.43 1.85 -2.19
C LEU A 150 -8.67 1.94 -1.30
N PRO A 151 -9.26 3.12 -1.06
CA PRO A 151 -10.56 3.22 -0.42
C PRO A 151 -11.64 2.46 -1.22
N ALA A 152 -12.70 2.03 -0.58
CA ALA A 152 -13.81 1.29 -1.22
C ALA A 152 -14.37 2.03 -2.45
N ALA A 153 -14.49 3.36 -2.40
CA ALA A 153 -14.95 4.17 -3.52
C ALA A 153 -14.02 4.06 -4.74
N VAL A 154 -12.70 3.98 -4.52
CA VAL A 154 -11.71 3.78 -5.59
C VAL A 154 -11.80 2.37 -6.15
N VAL A 155 -11.93 1.35 -5.29
CA VAL A 155 -12.12 -0.05 -5.71
C VAL A 155 -13.37 -0.17 -6.60
N ALA A 156 -14.50 0.41 -6.19
CA ALA A 156 -15.75 0.40 -6.94
C ALA A 156 -15.68 1.17 -8.28
N ALA A 157 -14.79 2.15 -8.40
CA ALA A 157 -14.61 2.96 -9.61
C ALA A 157 -13.65 2.33 -10.64
N LEU A 158 -13.04 1.20 -10.31
CA LEU A 158 -12.14 0.45 -11.18
C LEU A 158 -12.82 -0.83 -11.67
N ASP A 159 -12.67 -1.16 -12.96
CA ASP A 159 -13.14 -2.42 -13.53
C ASP A 159 -12.14 -3.57 -13.28
N VAL A 160 -10.87 -3.22 -13.08
CA VAL A 160 -9.75 -4.13 -12.86
C VAL A 160 -8.58 -3.36 -12.25
N LEU A 161 -7.66 -4.06 -11.60
CA LEU A 161 -6.40 -3.44 -11.15
C LEU A 161 -5.60 -2.96 -12.37
N PRO A 162 -5.24 -1.66 -12.46
CA PRO A 162 -4.57 -1.10 -13.65
C PRO A 162 -3.21 -1.74 -13.98
N SER A 163 -2.47 -2.20 -12.98
CA SER A 163 -1.15 -2.82 -13.14
C SER A 163 -0.72 -3.57 -11.89
N ASP A 164 0.06 -4.65 -12.05
CA ASP A 164 0.77 -5.32 -10.96
C ASP A 164 2.12 -4.64 -10.63
N ASP A 165 2.64 -3.80 -11.55
CA ASP A 165 3.78 -2.94 -11.24
C ASP A 165 3.34 -1.72 -10.44
N VAL A 166 3.88 -1.60 -9.23
CA VAL A 166 3.43 -0.60 -8.23
C VAL A 166 3.63 0.84 -8.73
N ALA A 167 4.70 1.12 -9.47
CA ALA A 167 4.95 2.46 -9.97
C ALA A 167 3.94 2.84 -11.07
N THR A 168 3.69 1.93 -11.99
CA THR A 168 2.68 2.07 -13.05
C THR A 168 1.26 2.18 -12.45
N LEU A 169 0.96 1.35 -11.44
CA LEU A 169 -0.30 1.39 -10.72
C LEU A 169 -0.55 2.77 -10.10
N VAL A 170 0.41 3.26 -9.32
CA VAL A 170 0.29 4.57 -8.65
C VAL A 170 0.15 5.70 -9.66
N ALA A 171 0.89 5.66 -10.77
CA ALA A 171 0.76 6.66 -11.84
C ALA A 171 -0.65 6.65 -12.43
N ALA A 172 -1.20 5.49 -12.76
CA ALA A 172 -2.56 5.36 -13.31
C ALA A 172 -3.64 5.81 -12.32
N LEU A 173 -3.46 5.51 -11.02
CA LEU A 173 -4.39 5.96 -9.98
C LEU A 173 -4.34 7.48 -9.81
N ALA A 174 -3.16 8.09 -9.85
CA ALA A 174 -2.97 9.53 -9.69
C ALA A 174 -3.63 10.37 -10.81
N GLU A 175 -3.85 9.77 -11.99
CA GLU A 175 -4.59 10.43 -13.08
C GLU A 175 -6.09 10.59 -12.78
N ARG A 176 -6.65 9.77 -11.89
CA ARG A 176 -8.10 9.65 -11.67
C ARG A 176 -8.53 9.98 -10.26
N PHE A 177 -7.67 9.80 -9.27
CA PHE A 177 -8.01 9.86 -7.85
C PHE A 177 -7.00 10.71 -7.07
N PRO A 178 -7.40 11.31 -5.94
CA PRO A 178 -6.46 11.93 -5.02
C PRO A 178 -5.53 10.87 -4.43
N VAL A 179 -4.22 11.15 -4.47
CA VAL A 179 -3.18 10.29 -3.90
C VAL A 179 -2.46 11.02 -2.78
N VAL A 180 -2.34 10.37 -1.64
CA VAL A 180 -1.63 10.87 -0.45
C VAL A 180 -0.43 9.96 -0.17
N THR A 181 0.73 10.53 0.07
CA THR A 181 1.93 9.78 0.42
C THR A 181 2.15 9.71 1.92
N ARG A 182 2.64 8.56 2.41
CA ARG A 182 3.07 8.34 3.78
C ARG A 182 4.52 7.88 3.80
N LEU A 183 5.34 8.53 4.64
CA LEU A 183 6.75 8.16 4.75
C LEU A 183 6.89 6.82 5.47
N ALA A 184 7.34 5.80 4.73
CA ALA A 184 7.59 4.47 5.27
C ALA A 184 8.86 4.46 6.15
N PRO A 185 8.87 3.68 7.24
CA PRO A 185 10.05 3.52 8.08
C PRO A 185 11.18 2.79 7.33
N PRO A 186 12.44 2.83 7.85
CA PRO A 186 13.61 2.28 7.15
C PRO A 186 13.47 0.82 6.74
N GLU A 187 12.87 -0.01 7.56
CA GLU A 187 12.63 -1.44 7.32
C GLU A 187 11.59 -1.70 6.23
N GLY A 188 10.68 -0.74 5.96
CA GLY A 188 9.72 -0.78 4.86
C GLY A 188 10.32 -0.45 3.49
N ARG A 189 11.65 -0.47 3.35
CA ARG A 189 12.33 -0.25 2.07
C ARG A 189 12.03 -1.37 1.07
N ARG A 190 11.98 -1.00 -0.21
CA ARG A 190 11.86 -1.95 -1.29
C ARG A 190 13.23 -2.53 -1.63
N VAL A 191 13.33 -3.85 -1.76
CA VAL A 191 14.53 -4.55 -2.25
C VAL A 191 14.46 -4.73 -3.77
N ALA A 192 15.60 -4.62 -4.43
CA ALA A 192 15.73 -4.78 -5.88
C ALA A 192 16.79 -5.83 -6.26
N SER A 193 17.57 -6.29 -5.29
CA SER A 193 18.66 -7.26 -5.49
C SER A 193 18.85 -8.14 -4.26
N LEU A 194 19.64 -9.23 -4.39
CA LEU A 194 20.03 -10.06 -3.25
C LEU A 194 20.91 -9.30 -2.24
N GLU A 195 21.69 -8.33 -2.73
CA GLU A 195 22.47 -7.46 -1.85
C GLU A 195 21.56 -6.59 -0.97
N ASP A 196 20.47 -6.06 -1.53
CA ASP A 196 19.46 -5.32 -0.75
C ASP A 196 18.80 -6.21 0.31
N VAL A 197 18.54 -7.48 -0.01
CA VAL A 197 18.01 -8.45 0.97
C VAL A 197 18.99 -8.63 2.12
N THR A 198 20.30 -8.79 1.84
CA THR A 198 21.33 -8.90 2.88
C THR A 198 21.40 -7.64 3.75
N VAL A 199 21.29 -6.46 3.15
CA VAL A 199 21.27 -5.19 3.89
C VAL A 199 20.00 -5.09 4.76
N LEU A 200 18.85 -5.48 4.22
CA LEU A 200 17.60 -5.48 4.98
C LEU A 200 17.65 -6.46 6.15
N GLU A 201 18.21 -7.66 5.94
CA GLU A 201 18.41 -8.67 6.98
C GLU A 201 19.27 -8.14 8.12
N ALA A 202 20.37 -7.45 7.80
CA ALA A 202 21.21 -6.81 8.82
C ALA A 202 20.50 -5.65 9.55
N LEU A 203 19.63 -4.91 8.86
CA LEU A 203 18.87 -3.80 9.44
C LEU A 203 17.77 -4.28 10.39
N THR A 204 17.22 -5.47 10.14
CA THR A 204 16.08 -6.04 10.87
C THR A 204 16.49 -7.23 11.75
N ALA A 205 17.79 -7.42 11.98
CA ALA A 205 18.30 -8.41 12.92
C ALA A 205 17.77 -8.12 14.34
N PRO A 206 17.35 -9.16 15.11
CA PRO A 206 16.80 -9.02 16.46
C PRO A 206 17.82 -8.50 17.48
#